data_7b5418ffc49888334d6543b14dfbaf92
#
_entry.id   7b5418ffc49888334d6543b14dfbaf92
#
_cell.length_a   1.000
_cell.length_b   1.000
_cell.length_c   1.000
_cell.angle_alpha   90.00
_cell.angle_beta   90.00
_cell.angle_gamma   90.00
#
_symmetry.space_group_name_H-M   'P 1'
#
loop_
_entity.id
_entity.type
_entity.pdbx_description
1 polymer ?
#
loop_
_entity_poly.entity_id
_entity_poly.type
_entity_poly.pdbx_seq_one_letter_code
_entity_poly.pdbx_strand_id
1 'polypeptide(L)'
;YSTVQNWYPGDREGKGGIYNFVTKRGICRGENARLSWTQVETGSAITWKYPSCILAGDNSTAEVYSVALTNNFQQADTGTKMIHLGRNTRSRIVSKGISAGRSQNSYRGLVQVNPRAENARNFSQCDSLLIGDRCGAHTFPVIDVRNSGAVVEHEATTSKISDDQLFYCNQRGLDTEEAVGLIVNGYAREVLNKLPMEFAVEAQKLLSVSLEGSVG
;
A
#
# COMPACT_ATOMS: atom_id res chain seq x y z
N TYR A 1 -6.16 -7.32 -11.41
CA TYR A 1 -4.73 -7.68 -11.53
C TYR A 1 -4.07 -7.66 -10.15
N SER A 2 -3.37 -8.74 -9.77
CA SER A 2 -2.68 -8.90 -8.49
C SER A 2 -1.20 -9.18 -8.71
N THR A 3 -0.35 -8.68 -7.83
CA THR A 3 1.08 -8.98 -7.84
C THR A 3 1.62 -9.08 -6.42
N VAL A 4 2.48 -10.06 -6.20
CA VAL A 4 3.25 -10.26 -4.98
C VAL A 4 4.72 -10.24 -5.37
N GLN A 5 5.52 -9.49 -4.64
CA GLN A 5 6.95 -9.31 -4.91
C GLN A 5 7.74 -9.79 -3.69
N ASN A 6 8.69 -10.68 -3.91
CA ASN A 6 9.62 -11.13 -2.88
C ASN A 6 10.96 -11.42 -3.53
N TRP A 7 11.85 -10.44 -3.50
CA TRP A 7 13.15 -10.53 -4.11
C TRP A 7 14.25 -10.34 -3.07
N TYR A 8 15.49 -10.47 -3.51
CA TYR A 8 16.62 -10.33 -2.62
C TYR A 8 16.71 -8.91 -2.01
N PRO A 9 16.63 -8.78 -0.69
CA PRO A 9 16.48 -7.48 -0.02
C PRO A 9 17.79 -6.73 0.20
N GLY A 10 18.93 -7.30 -0.16
CA GLY A 10 20.24 -6.82 0.27
C GLY A 10 20.67 -7.39 1.62
N ASP A 11 21.80 -6.95 2.14
CA ASP A 11 22.29 -7.34 3.45
C ASP A 11 21.67 -6.47 4.58
N ARG A 12 21.92 -6.88 5.83
CA ARG A 12 21.42 -6.14 7.00
C ARG A 12 22.11 -4.80 7.22
N GLU A 13 23.21 -4.54 6.52
CA GLU A 13 23.97 -3.29 6.56
C GLU A 13 23.53 -2.29 5.46
N GLY A 14 22.60 -2.68 4.61
CA GLY A 14 22.07 -1.84 3.54
C GLY A 14 22.88 -1.85 2.26
N LYS A 15 23.65 -2.92 2.03
CA LYS A 15 24.46 -3.08 0.83
C LYS A 15 23.84 -4.12 -0.10
N GLY A 16 23.94 -3.86 -1.42
CA GLY A 16 23.46 -4.79 -2.45
C GLY A 16 21.93 -4.85 -2.54
N GLY A 17 21.41 -5.97 -3.04
CA GLY A 17 19.99 -6.21 -3.22
C GLY A 17 19.47 -5.87 -4.60
N ILE A 18 18.18 -6.09 -4.80
CA ILE A 18 17.47 -5.88 -6.07
C ILE A 18 16.66 -4.59 -6.01
N TYR A 19 16.65 -3.84 -7.10
CA TYR A 19 15.83 -2.66 -7.31
C TYR A 19 14.61 -3.02 -8.13
N ASN A 20 13.44 -2.68 -7.62
CA ASN A 20 12.16 -2.94 -8.25
C ASN A 20 11.51 -1.63 -8.70
N PHE A 21 11.77 -1.21 -9.93
CA PHE A 21 11.21 0.01 -10.51
C PHE A 21 10.09 -0.35 -11.48
N VAL A 22 8.85 -0.07 -11.09
CA VAL A 22 7.68 -0.48 -11.86
C VAL A 22 6.70 0.68 -12.03
N THR A 23 6.27 0.88 -13.25
CA THR A 23 5.12 1.74 -13.57
C THR A 23 4.06 0.90 -14.29
N LYS A 24 2.83 0.91 -13.77
CA LYS A 24 1.66 0.26 -14.39
C LYS A 24 0.66 1.34 -14.79
N ARG A 25 0.13 1.25 -15.98
CA ARG A 25 -0.82 2.22 -16.50
C ARG A 25 -2.05 1.50 -17.05
N GLY A 26 -3.23 1.90 -16.58
CA GLY A 26 -4.51 1.43 -17.05
C GLY A 26 -5.37 2.59 -17.55
N ILE A 27 -6.23 2.31 -18.52
CA ILE A 27 -7.23 3.26 -18.99
C ILE A 27 -8.58 2.54 -19.14
N CYS A 28 -9.59 3.05 -18.45
CA CYS A 28 -10.98 2.64 -18.56
C CYS A 28 -11.65 3.50 -19.64
N ARG A 29 -11.68 3.01 -20.91
CA ARG A 29 -12.23 3.78 -22.06
C ARG A 29 -13.70 3.57 -22.28
N GLY A 30 -14.18 2.36 -22.00
CA GLY A 30 -15.59 2.01 -22.19
C GLY A 30 -16.46 2.56 -21.07
N GLU A 31 -17.74 2.75 -21.37
CA GLU A 31 -18.74 3.00 -20.35
C GLU A 31 -18.82 1.81 -19.38
N ASN A 32 -18.95 2.09 -18.09
CA ASN A 32 -18.96 1.08 -17.01
C ASN A 32 -17.67 0.23 -16.91
N ALA A 33 -16.59 0.61 -17.59
CA ALA A 33 -15.32 -0.11 -17.51
C ALA A 33 -14.79 -0.16 -16.08
N ARG A 34 -14.18 -1.28 -15.70
CA ARG A 34 -13.64 -1.48 -14.35
C ARG A 34 -12.18 -1.93 -14.39
N LEU A 35 -11.39 -1.37 -13.47
CA LEU A 35 -10.01 -1.79 -13.22
C LEU A 35 -9.83 -2.00 -11.72
N SER A 36 -9.30 -3.16 -11.34
CA SER A 36 -8.90 -3.42 -9.95
C SER A 36 -7.46 -3.91 -9.92
N TRP A 37 -6.62 -3.25 -9.13
CA TRP A 37 -5.25 -3.69 -8.87
C TRP A 37 -5.05 -3.95 -7.39
N THR A 38 -4.61 -5.17 -7.09
CA THR A 38 -4.18 -5.55 -5.75
C THR A 38 -2.70 -5.93 -5.81
N GLN A 39 -1.89 -5.38 -4.92
CA GLN A 39 -0.45 -5.61 -4.93
C GLN A 39 0.12 -5.72 -3.53
N VAL A 40 1.13 -6.55 -3.39
CA VAL A 40 1.94 -6.69 -2.18
C VAL A 40 3.40 -6.55 -2.59
N GLU A 41 4.09 -5.59 -1.99
CA GLU A 41 5.48 -5.29 -2.26
C GLU A 41 6.30 -5.62 -1.01
N THR A 42 7.28 -6.51 -1.18
CA THR A 42 8.22 -6.88 -0.12
C THR A 42 9.50 -7.44 -0.72
N GLY A 43 10.59 -7.39 0.01
CA GLY A 43 11.82 -8.11 -0.31
C GLY A 43 12.81 -7.40 -1.23
N SER A 44 12.48 -6.27 -1.86
CA SER A 44 13.44 -5.51 -2.66
C SER A 44 14.19 -4.49 -1.81
N ALA A 45 15.48 -4.27 -2.10
CA ALA A 45 16.26 -3.24 -1.42
C ALA A 45 15.68 -1.84 -1.65
N ILE A 46 15.28 -1.55 -2.89
CA ILE A 46 14.56 -0.34 -3.25
C ILE A 46 13.34 -0.72 -4.12
N THR A 47 12.17 -0.32 -3.69
CA THR A 47 10.93 -0.45 -4.46
C THR A 47 10.45 0.93 -4.87
N TRP A 48 10.20 1.11 -6.17
CA TRP A 48 9.60 2.33 -6.72
C TRP A 48 8.46 1.95 -7.66
N LYS A 49 7.22 2.00 -7.16
CA LYS A 49 6.07 1.44 -7.87
C LYS A 49 4.85 2.34 -7.87
N TYR A 50 4.45 2.77 -9.08
CA TYR A 50 3.35 3.69 -9.28
C TYR A 50 2.32 3.16 -10.28
N PRO A 51 1.31 2.40 -9.83
CA PRO A 51 0.15 2.12 -10.65
C PRO A 51 -0.67 3.39 -10.90
N SER A 52 -1.22 3.52 -12.10
CA SER A 52 -2.08 4.63 -12.45
C SER A 52 -3.28 4.19 -13.29
N CYS A 53 -4.43 4.80 -13.05
CA CYS A 53 -5.63 4.57 -13.83
C CYS A 53 -6.22 5.87 -14.33
N ILE A 54 -6.55 5.91 -15.63
CA ILE A 54 -7.33 6.96 -16.25
C ILE A 54 -8.77 6.46 -16.44
N LEU A 55 -9.71 7.11 -15.79
CA LEU A 55 -11.14 6.85 -15.85
C LEU A 55 -11.74 7.74 -16.95
N ALA A 56 -11.63 7.28 -18.21
CA ALA A 56 -12.01 8.05 -19.39
C ALA A 56 -13.47 7.82 -19.81
N GLY A 57 -13.98 6.61 -19.63
CA GLY A 57 -15.39 6.28 -19.92
C GLY A 57 -16.32 6.71 -18.78
N ASP A 58 -17.53 7.10 -19.13
CA ASP A 58 -18.57 7.42 -18.15
C ASP A 58 -18.89 6.21 -17.27
N ASN A 59 -19.24 6.43 -16.01
CA ASN A 59 -19.54 5.41 -15.01
C ASN A 59 -18.40 4.42 -14.75
N SER A 60 -17.17 4.69 -15.24
CA SER A 60 -16.05 3.78 -15.02
C SER A 60 -15.55 3.82 -13.56
N THR A 61 -14.99 2.70 -13.13
CA THR A 61 -14.54 2.51 -11.75
C THR A 61 -13.12 1.96 -11.71
N ALA A 62 -12.31 2.44 -10.74
CA ALA A 62 -10.98 1.89 -10.50
C ALA A 62 -10.71 1.71 -9.01
N GLU A 63 -10.05 0.62 -8.67
CA GLU A 63 -9.65 0.33 -7.30
C GLU A 63 -8.18 -0.08 -7.25
N VAL A 64 -7.47 0.41 -6.26
CA VAL A 64 -6.10 -0.02 -5.94
C VAL A 64 -6.01 -0.36 -4.47
N TYR A 65 -5.62 -1.59 -4.19
CA TYR A 65 -5.32 -2.09 -2.86
C TYR A 65 -3.84 -2.45 -2.81
N SER A 66 -3.09 -1.90 -1.88
CA SER A 66 -1.65 -2.13 -1.78
C SER A 66 -1.17 -2.34 -0.36
N VAL A 67 -0.23 -3.27 -0.19
CA VAL A 67 0.62 -3.41 0.99
C VAL A 67 2.06 -3.24 0.55
N ALA A 68 2.81 -2.40 1.26
CA ALA A 68 4.26 -2.31 1.11
C ALA A 68 4.91 -2.55 2.48
N LEU A 69 5.70 -3.62 2.58
CA LEU A 69 6.44 -3.95 3.78
C LEU A 69 7.93 -3.77 3.53
N THR A 70 8.56 -3.02 4.41
CA THR A 70 10.00 -2.77 4.41
C THR A 70 10.62 -3.11 5.75
N ASN A 71 11.82 -3.69 5.74
CA ASN A 71 12.59 -4.03 6.92
C ASN A 71 14.07 -3.68 6.71
N ASN A 72 14.88 -3.77 7.74
CA ASN A 72 16.32 -3.46 7.73
C ASN A 72 16.57 -2.05 7.16
N PHE A 73 17.25 -1.93 6.02
CA PHE A 73 17.53 -0.67 5.32
C PHE A 73 16.73 -0.52 4.02
N GLN A 74 15.73 -1.35 3.81
CA GLN A 74 14.90 -1.27 2.61
C GLN A 74 14.19 0.07 2.49
N GLN A 75 13.98 0.50 1.26
CA GLN A 75 13.23 1.70 0.94
C GLN A 75 12.12 1.37 -0.04
N ALA A 76 10.91 1.80 0.27
CA ALA A 76 9.80 1.72 -0.66
C ALA A 76 9.22 3.11 -0.89
N ASP A 77 9.12 3.50 -2.15
CA ASP A 77 8.36 4.67 -2.57
C ASP A 77 7.27 4.18 -3.51
N THR A 78 6.08 4.04 -2.95
CA THR A 78 4.90 3.53 -3.67
C THR A 78 3.86 4.62 -3.81
N GLY A 79 2.90 4.41 -4.69
CA GLY A 79 1.84 5.37 -4.83
C GLY A 79 0.86 5.00 -5.92
N THR A 80 -0.17 5.81 -6.06
CA THR A 80 -1.24 5.57 -7.00
C THR A 80 -1.70 6.87 -7.65
N LYS A 81 -1.98 6.82 -8.95
CA LYS A 81 -2.56 7.96 -9.67
C LYS A 81 -3.94 7.59 -10.18
N MET A 82 -4.95 8.37 -9.79
CA MET A 82 -6.32 8.27 -10.29
C MET A 82 -6.69 9.56 -11.02
N ILE A 83 -6.99 9.44 -12.32
CA ILE A 83 -7.31 10.58 -13.18
C ILE A 83 -8.73 10.39 -13.71
N HIS A 84 -9.64 11.25 -13.27
CA HIS A 84 -11.04 11.24 -13.64
C HIS A 84 -11.28 12.17 -14.83
N LEU A 85 -11.70 11.62 -15.96
CA LEU A 85 -12.04 12.35 -17.20
C LEU A 85 -13.51 12.21 -17.56
N GLY A 86 -14.09 11.01 -17.39
CA GLY A 86 -15.50 10.70 -17.65
C GLY A 86 -16.42 11.15 -16.51
N ARG A 87 -17.71 11.16 -16.76
CA ARG A 87 -18.75 11.52 -15.78
C ARG A 87 -19.09 10.32 -14.87
N ASN A 88 -19.54 10.60 -13.66
CA ASN A 88 -19.97 9.60 -12.66
C ASN A 88 -18.89 8.57 -12.34
N THR A 89 -17.62 8.91 -12.52
CA THR A 89 -16.50 8.00 -12.31
C THR A 89 -16.20 7.82 -10.83
N ARG A 90 -15.74 6.63 -10.45
CA ARG A 90 -15.41 6.32 -9.05
C ARG A 90 -14.04 5.69 -8.92
N SER A 91 -13.29 6.11 -7.92
CA SER A 91 -12.02 5.46 -7.56
C SER A 91 -11.89 5.23 -6.06
N ARG A 92 -11.21 4.14 -5.71
CA ARG A 92 -10.86 3.79 -4.33
C ARG A 92 -9.38 3.42 -4.25
N ILE A 93 -8.70 3.99 -3.28
CA ILE A 93 -7.30 3.68 -2.97
C ILE A 93 -7.23 3.26 -1.51
N VAL A 94 -6.68 2.07 -1.25
CA VAL A 94 -6.32 1.62 0.10
C VAL A 94 -4.86 1.21 0.07
N SER A 95 -4.03 1.96 0.77
CA SER A 95 -2.58 1.72 0.84
C SER A 95 -2.15 1.50 2.29
N LYS A 96 -1.53 0.36 2.56
CA LYS A 96 -1.00 -0.01 3.87
C LYS A 96 0.53 -0.08 3.77
N GLY A 97 1.21 0.83 4.47
CA GLY A 97 2.67 0.82 4.61
C GLY A 97 3.08 0.17 5.92
N ILE A 98 4.09 -0.70 5.91
CA ILE A 98 4.65 -1.31 7.12
C ILE A 98 6.16 -1.12 7.09
N SER A 99 6.70 -0.48 8.11
CA SER A 99 8.13 -0.20 8.22
C SER A 99 8.70 -0.79 9.49
N ALA A 100 9.81 -1.51 9.39
CA ALA A 100 10.53 -2.10 10.49
C ALA A 100 12.04 -1.80 10.41
N GLY A 101 12.76 -1.99 11.48
CA GLY A 101 14.21 -1.82 11.53
C GLY A 101 14.65 -0.35 11.31
N ARG A 102 15.36 -0.10 10.22
CA ARG A 102 15.79 1.25 9.77
C ARG A 102 15.21 1.60 8.39
N SER A 103 14.16 0.92 8.00
CA SER A 103 13.56 1.09 6.68
C SER A 103 12.74 2.37 6.56
N GLN A 104 12.48 2.76 5.32
CA GLN A 104 11.69 3.94 4.99
C GLN A 104 10.62 3.57 3.97
N ASN A 105 9.39 3.93 4.26
CA ASN A 105 8.25 3.70 3.38
C ASN A 105 7.57 5.02 3.06
N SER A 106 7.43 5.32 1.78
CA SER A 106 6.78 6.53 1.29
C SER A 106 5.58 6.17 0.43
N TYR A 107 4.48 6.89 0.59
CA TYR A 107 3.33 6.84 -0.29
C TYR A 107 3.16 8.17 -1.03
N ARG A 108 3.04 8.13 -2.38
CA ARG A 108 2.75 9.31 -3.21
C ARG A 108 1.46 9.08 -3.99
N GLY A 109 0.41 9.78 -3.59
CA GLY A 109 -0.90 9.71 -4.23
C GLY A 109 -1.16 10.91 -5.14
N LEU A 110 -1.75 10.67 -6.33
CA LEU A 110 -2.33 11.73 -7.15
C LEU A 110 -3.79 11.38 -7.43
N VAL A 111 -4.69 12.28 -7.06
CA VAL A 111 -6.08 12.26 -7.49
C VAL A 111 -6.35 13.53 -8.29
N GLN A 112 -6.66 13.36 -9.58
CA GLN A 112 -6.96 14.47 -10.47
C GLN A 112 -8.38 14.33 -11.02
N VAL A 113 -9.18 15.38 -10.90
CA VAL A 113 -10.54 15.46 -11.45
C VAL A 113 -10.58 16.56 -12.51
N ASN A 114 -10.84 16.16 -13.76
CA ASN A 114 -10.94 17.08 -14.90
C ASN A 114 -12.20 17.95 -14.79
N PRO A 115 -12.23 19.18 -15.34
CA PRO A 115 -13.42 20.02 -15.34
C PRO A 115 -14.69 19.36 -15.91
N ARG A 116 -14.55 18.40 -16.81
CA ARG A 116 -15.68 17.68 -17.43
C ARG A 116 -16.13 16.44 -16.67
N ALA A 117 -15.38 16.02 -15.64
CA ALA A 117 -15.66 14.83 -14.85
C ALA A 117 -16.72 15.12 -13.77
N GLU A 118 -17.96 15.33 -14.20
CA GLU A 118 -19.08 15.59 -13.32
C GLU A 118 -19.34 14.39 -12.40
N ASN A 119 -19.72 14.65 -11.15
CA ASN A 119 -20.04 13.65 -10.13
C ASN A 119 -18.93 12.62 -9.88
N ALA A 120 -17.68 12.96 -10.17
CA ALA A 120 -16.55 12.10 -9.83
C ALA A 120 -16.43 11.91 -8.32
N ARG A 121 -16.11 10.69 -7.89
CA ARG A 121 -15.90 10.37 -6.47
C ARG A 121 -14.60 9.61 -6.28
N ASN A 122 -13.81 10.04 -5.31
CA ASN A 122 -12.61 9.33 -4.87
C ASN A 122 -12.65 9.14 -3.36
N PHE A 123 -12.22 7.96 -2.92
CA PHE A 123 -11.85 7.68 -1.53
C PHE A 123 -10.42 7.16 -1.51
N SER A 124 -9.56 7.79 -0.72
CA SER A 124 -8.16 7.40 -0.54
C SER A 124 -7.86 7.21 0.94
N GLN A 125 -7.36 6.05 1.30
CA GLN A 125 -6.91 5.72 2.64
C GLN A 125 -5.45 5.27 2.60
N CYS A 126 -4.60 5.94 3.38
CA CYS A 126 -3.16 5.70 3.43
C CYS A 126 -2.72 5.50 4.87
N ASP A 127 -2.62 4.25 5.30
CA ASP A 127 -2.23 3.93 6.67
C ASP A 127 -0.79 3.42 6.73
N SER A 128 -0.09 3.79 7.78
CA SER A 128 1.28 3.36 8.04
C SER A 128 1.40 2.75 9.43
N LEU A 129 2.09 1.60 9.51
CA LEU A 129 2.41 0.90 10.75
C LEU A 129 3.93 0.89 10.94
N LEU A 130 4.38 1.38 12.09
CA LEU A 130 5.80 1.40 12.46
C LEU A 130 6.11 0.32 13.49
N ILE A 131 7.22 -0.38 13.27
CA ILE A 131 7.74 -1.43 14.16
C ILE A 131 9.15 -1.02 14.60
N GLY A 132 9.29 -0.57 15.84
CA GLY A 132 10.54 -0.01 16.38
C GLY A 132 10.67 1.50 16.21
N ASP A 133 11.86 2.03 16.53
CA ASP A 133 12.10 3.47 16.71
C ASP A 133 12.87 4.15 15.58
N ARG A 134 13.44 3.37 14.64
CA ARG A 134 14.38 3.88 13.62
C ARG A 134 13.84 3.78 12.19
N CYS A 135 12.66 3.22 12.03
CA CYS A 135 11.96 3.20 10.74
C CYS A 135 11.11 4.45 10.54
N GLY A 136 10.73 4.72 9.30
CA GLY A 136 9.92 5.89 8.96
C GLY A 136 8.82 5.61 7.96
N ALA A 137 7.79 6.45 8.00
CA ALA A 137 6.71 6.49 7.03
C ALA A 137 6.44 7.94 6.60
N HIS A 138 6.23 8.12 5.29
CA HIS A 138 6.01 9.43 4.69
C HIS A 138 4.83 9.37 3.72
N THR A 139 3.97 10.39 3.75
CA THR A 139 2.80 10.46 2.87
C THR A 139 2.78 11.79 2.13
N PHE A 140 2.68 11.73 0.79
CA PHE A 140 2.70 12.89 -0.09
C PHE A 140 1.46 12.88 -1.00
N PRO A 141 0.28 13.30 -0.51
CA PRO A 141 -0.92 13.37 -1.34
C PRO A 141 -0.89 14.62 -2.23
N VAL A 142 -1.31 14.44 -3.48
CA VAL A 142 -1.59 15.52 -4.42
C VAL A 142 -3.03 15.39 -4.89
N ILE A 143 -3.85 16.40 -4.62
CA ILE A 143 -5.28 16.43 -4.95
C ILE A 143 -5.53 17.66 -5.82
N ASP A 144 -5.90 17.42 -7.09
CA ASP A 144 -6.21 18.47 -8.08
C ASP A 144 -7.67 18.29 -8.54
N VAL A 145 -8.60 18.99 -7.91
CA VAL A 145 -10.04 18.92 -8.22
C VAL A 145 -10.46 20.17 -8.99
N ARG A 146 -10.85 19.98 -10.25
CA ARG A 146 -11.26 21.06 -11.14
C ARG A 146 -12.75 21.04 -11.50
N ASN A 147 -13.55 20.25 -10.78
CA ASN A 147 -15.01 20.22 -10.94
C ASN A 147 -15.68 20.29 -9.56
N SER A 148 -16.56 21.25 -9.36
CA SER A 148 -17.20 21.53 -8.07
C SER A 148 -18.21 20.46 -7.64
N GLY A 149 -18.68 19.62 -8.55
CA GLY A 149 -19.58 18.48 -8.26
C GLY A 149 -18.85 17.21 -7.83
N ALA A 150 -17.52 17.23 -7.78
CA ALA A 150 -16.73 16.09 -7.36
C ALA A 150 -16.64 15.98 -5.83
N VAL A 151 -16.54 14.75 -5.33
CA VAL A 151 -16.29 14.47 -3.91
C VAL A 151 -14.98 13.68 -3.81
N VAL A 152 -14.01 14.23 -3.10
CA VAL A 152 -12.70 13.59 -2.87
C VAL A 152 -12.43 13.55 -1.38
N GLU A 153 -12.26 12.33 -0.87
CA GLU A 153 -11.97 12.04 0.53
C GLU A 153 -10.57 11.45 0.64
N HIS A 154 -9.79 11.94 1.59
CA HIS A 154 -8.46 11.44 1.86
C HIS A 154 -8.23 11.30 3.36
N GLU A 155 -7.90 10.08 3.78
CA GLU A 155 -7.54 9.75 5.15
C GLU A 155 -6.11 9.23 5.19
N ALA A 156 -5.34 9.65 6.18
CA ALA A 156 -4.00 9.16 6.42
C ALA A 156 -3.77 8.94 7.92
N THR A 157 -3.31 7.76 8.28
CA THR A 157 -2.97 7.43 9.67
C THR A 157 -1.56 6.89 9.76
N THR A 158 -0.91 7.15 10.89
CA THR A 158 0.36 6.52 11.24
C THR A 158 0.25 6.02 12.67
N SER A 159 0.49 4.74 12.84
CA SER A 159 0.50 4.08 14.15
C SER A 159 1.81 3.33 14.37
N LYS A 160 2.15 3.12 15.63
CA LYS A 160 3.29 2.30 16.05
C LYS A 160 2.77 1.16 16.91
N ILE A 161 3.34 -0.02 16.78
CA ILE A 161 3.07 -1.11 17.71
C ILE A 161 3.58 -0.68 19.09
N SER A 162 2.69 -0.63 20.08
CA SER A 162 3.01 -0.22 21.43
C SER A 162 3.54 -1.38 22.26
N ASP A 163 4.35 -1.05 23.28
CA ASP A 163 4.84 -2.04 24.25
C ASP A 163 3.67 -2.70 25.00
N ASP A 164 2.58 -1.99 25.25
CA ASP A 164 1.37 -2.51 25.89
C ASP A 164 0.70 -3.59 25.04
N GLN A 165 0.65 -3.41 23.72
CA GLN A 165 0.10 -4.43 22.80
C GLN A 165 0.97 -5.69 22.81
N LEU A 166 2.29 -5.54 22.77
CA LEU A 166 3.22 -6.66 22.85
C LEU A 166 3.14 -7.35 24.19
N PHE A 167 3.12 -6.59 25.29
CA PHE A 167 2.96 -7.13 26.64
C PHE A 167 1.66 -7.95 26.76
N TYR A 168 0.54 -7.44 26.26
CA TYR A 168 -0.72 -8.16 26.26
C TYR A 168 -0.67 -9.50 25.53
N CYS A 169 0.00 -9.54 24.37
CA CYS A 169 0.21 -10.79 23.62
C CYS A 169 1.14 -11.75 24.36
N ASN A 170 2.24 -11.24 24.92
CA ASN A 170 3.19 -12.05 25.69
C ASN A 170 2.56 -12.69 26.92
N GLN A 171 1.65 -11.99 27.62
CA GLN A 171 0.90 -12.54 28.74
C GLN A 171 -0.03 -13.72 28.35
N ARG A 172 -0.31 -13.86 27.05
CA ARG A 172 -1.09 -14.96 26.48
C ARG A 172 -0.23 -16.09 25.88
N GLY A 173 1.09 -16.01 26.10
CA GLY A 173 2.03 -17.05 25.69
C GLY A 173 2.54 -16.92 24.24
N LEU A 174 2.24 -15.81 23.55
CA LEU A 174 2.86 -15.51 22.26
C LEU A 174 4.23 -14.90 22.51
N ASP A 175 5.24 -15.31 21.76
CA ASP A 175 6.50 -14.58 21.76
C ASP A 175 6.38 -13.24 21.00
N THR A 176 7.38 -12.39 21.09
CA THR A 176 7.31 -11.05 20.51
C THR A 176 7.25 -11.09 18.99
N GLU A 177 7.95 -12.02 18.33
CA GLU A 177 7.91 -12.17 16.87
C GLU A 177 6.55 -12.67 16.40
N GLU A 178 5.97 -13.65 17.10
CA GLU A 178 4.62 -14.15 16.85
C GLU A 178 3.57 -13.02 17.01
N ALA A 179 3.70 -12.23 18.08
CA ALA A 179 2.80 -11.10 18.35
C ALA A 179 2.86 -10.05 17.22
N VAL A 180 4.06 -9.67 16.79
CA VAL A 180 4.25 -8.73 15.67
C VAL A 180 3.67 -9.32 14.38
N GLY A 181 3.96 -10.58 14.07
CA GLY A 181 3.40 -11.26 12.91
C GLY A 181 1.86 -11.26 12.89
N LEU A 182 1.23 -11.50 14.04
CA LEU A 182 -0.22 -11.47 14.18
C LEU A 182 -0.80 -10.07 13.92
N ILE A 183 -0.19 -9.03 14.51
CA ILE A 183 -0.61 -7.64 14.34
C ILE A 183 -0.46 -7.20 12.87
N VAL A 184 0.67 -7.50 12.24
CA VAL A 184 0.94 -7.16 10.84
C VAL A 184 -0.02 -7.86 9.88
N ASN A 185 -0.28 -9.15 10.08
CA ASN A 185 -1.25 -9.88 9.27
C ASN A 185 -2.67 -9.32 9.44
N GLY A 186 -3.05 -8.96 10.67
CA GLY A 186 -4.31 -8.28 10.95
C GLY A 186 -4.41 -6.93 10.23
N TYR A 187 -3.35 -6.14 10.27
CA TYR A 187 -3.28 -4.84 9.62
C TYR A 187 -3.37 -4.92 8.09
N ALA A 188 -2.71 -5.89 7.48
CA ALA A 188 -2.73 -6.11 6.03
C ALA A 188 -3.99 -6.82 5.52
N ARG A 189 -4.83 -7.36 6.40
CA ARG A 189 -5.93 -8.27 6.08
C ARG A 189 -6.89 -7.73 5.02
N GLU A 190 -7.23 -6.45 5.07
CA GLU A 190 -8.15 -5.84 4.09
C GLU A 190 -7.64 -5.98 2.65
N VAL A 191 -6.34 -5.78 2.46
CA VAL A 191 -5.70 -5.90 1.14
C VAL A 191 -5.51 -7.37 0.77
N LEU A 192 -5.07 -8.21 1.69
CA LEU A 192 -4.83 -9.64 1.45
C LEU A 192 -6.11 -10.36 1.05
N ASN A 193 -7.26 -9.99 1.62
CA ASN A 193 -8.56 -10.56 1.25
C ASN A 193 -9.03 -10.21 -0.18
N LYS A 194 -8.34 -9.30 -0.87
CA LYS A 194 -8.60 -8.99 -2.29
C LYS A 194 -7.80 -9.87 -3.24
N LEU A 195 -6.82 -10.61 -2.73
CA LEU A 195 -6.01 -11.54 -3.52
C LEU A 195 -6.75 -12.86 -3.73
N PRO A 196 -6.55 -13.55 -4.86
CA PRO A 196 -6.82 -14.97 -4.97
C PRO A 196 -6.16 -15.75 -3.83
N MET A 197 -6.78 -16.84 -3.38
CA MET A 197 -6.37 -17.58 -2.18
C MET A 197 -4.89 -17.97 -2.22
N GLU A 198 -4.40 -18.43 -3.37
CA GLU A 198 -3.01 -18.85 -3.54
C GLU A 198 -2.03 -17.70 -3.28
N PHE A 199 -2.30 -16.53 -3.82
CA PHE A 199 -1.50 -15.34 -3.59
C PHE A 199 -1.67 -14.78 -2.17
N ALA A 200 -2.86 -14.89 -1.58
CA ALA A 200 -3.08 -14.44 -0.21
C ALA A 200 -2.25 -15.24 0.79
N VAL A 201 -2.22 -16.56 0.66
CA VAL A 201 -1.42 -17.46 1.52
C VAL A 201 0.08 -17.18 1.34
N GLU A 202 0.54 -17.04 0.10
CA GLU A 202 1.94 -16.67 -0.19
C GLU A 202 2.29 -15.32 0.42
N ALA A 203 1.46 -14.30 0.21
CA ALA A 203 1.69 -12.96 0.75
C ALA A 203 1.75 -12.94 2.28
N GLN A 204 0.86 -13.66 2.96
CA GLN A 204 0.89 -13.80 4.42
C GLN A 204 2.22 -14.38 4.91
N LYS A 205 2.69 -15.44 4.25
CA LYS A 205 3.97 -16.07 4.58
C LYS A 205 5.15 -15.12 4.34
N LEU A 206 5.13 -14.39 3.21
CA LEU A 206 6.18 -13.42 2.88
C LEU A 206 6.23 -12.27 3.87
N LEU A 207 5.08 -11.76 4.33
CA LEU A 207 5.02 -10.72 5.36
C LEU A 207 5.67 -11.20 6.66
N SER A 208 5.41 -12.44 7.08
CA SER A 208 6.00 -13.02 8.30
C SER A 208 7.52 -13.18 8.15
N VAL A 209 7.99 -13.84 7.08
CA VAL A 209 9.43 -14.08 6.84
C VAL A 209 10.21 -12.76 6.69
N SER A 210 9.61 -11.74 6.07
CA SER A 210 10.27 -10.44 5.89
C SER A 210 10.47 -9.67 7.20
N LEU A 211 9.80 -10.05 8.27
CA LEU A 211 9.90 -9.45 9.61
C LEU A 211 10.78 -10.25 10.58
N GLU A 212 11.26 -11.44 10.19
CA GLU A 212 12.15 -12.23 11.04
C GLU A 212 13.40 -11.43 11.44
N GLY A 213 13.69 -11.39 12.73
CA GLY A 213 14.79 -10.62 13.31
C GLY A 213 14.60 -9.09 13.28
N SER A 214 13.40 -8.58 13.01
CA SER A 214 13.11 -7.14 13.07
C SER A 214 12.77 -6.64 14.48
N VAL A 215 12.50 -7.56 15.39
CA VAL A 215 12.10 -7.33 16.78
C VAL A 215 13.21 -7.87 17.67
N GLY A 216 14.24 -7.05 17.91
CA GLY A 216 15.39 -7.36 18.76
C GLY A 216 16.11 -6.09 19.18
#